data_d6e85c63c5b24c80d85f254a1a4fb43f
#
_entry.id   d6e85c63c5b24c80d85f254a1a4fb43f
#
_cell.length_a   1.000
_cell.length_b   1.000
_cell.length_c   1.000
_cell.angle_alpha   90.00
_cell.angle_beta   90.00
_cell.angle_gamma   90.00
#
_symmetry.space_group_name_H-M   'P 1'
#
loop_
_entity.id
_entity.type
_entity.pdbx_description
1 polymer ?
#
loop_
_entity_poly.entity_id
_entity_poly.type
_entity_poly.pdbx_seq_one_letter_code
_entity_poly.pdbx_strand_id
1 'polypeptide(L)'
;MKKNITTPSILPGFMELLPSEQMVFNKMLDTIKSTYERFGFIPLDTPVIEKSEILLAKSGGETEKQIYRFSKGDSDLSLRFDLTVPLARYVAQHYNELTFPFRRYHIGKVYRGEKPQKGRFREFYQCDIDIVGNEKLSIINDAEILSVIYSTFKALGFDDFTIRINNRKVLNGFFESLKIEDKAAVLRIIDKLEKIGMDKVREELMESGLDEEKTARVLEFITIKGDSGEVLEQLKGVQVDSDTFAAGLDELEKVCGYISHFGIPERNFALDLTIARGLDYYTGTVYETVLNKY
;
A
#
# COMPACT_ATOMS: atom_id res chain seq x y z
N MET A 1 -20.00 -13.72 50.68
CA MET A 1 -19.03 -13.82 49.56
C MET A 1 -19.26 -12.66 48.62
N LYS A 2 -18.31 -11.69 48.51
CA LYS A 2 -18.39 -10.67 47.47
C LYS A 2 -18.21 -11.37 46.12
N LYS A 3 -19.24 -11.37 45.26
CA LYS A 3 -19.11 -11.82 43.89
C LYS A 3 -18.04 -10.96 43.25
N ASN A 4 -16.93 -11.55 42.79
CA ASN A 4 -15.95 -10.87 41.93
C ASN A 4 -16.65 -10.58 40.62
N ILE A 5 -17.16 -9.37 40.44
CA ILE A 5 -17.78 -8.90 39.22
C ILE A 5 -16.63 -8.36 38.34
N THR A 6 -16.37 -9.02 37.21
CA THR A 6 -15.42 -8.53 36.24
C THR A 6 -15.96 -7.28 35.55
N THR A 7 -15.23 -6.18 35.58
CA THR A 7 -15.59 -4.97 34.83
C THR A 7 -15.45 -5.23 33.35
N PRO A 8 -16.53 -5.09 32.57
CA PRO A 8 -16.42 -5.25 31.11
C PRO A 8 -15.49 -4.21 30.51
N SER A 9 -14.60 -4.64 29.64
CA SER A 9 -13.68 -3.75 28.92
C SER A 9 -13.25 -4.40 27.62
N ILE A 10 -12.91 -3.55 26.65
CA ILE A 10 -12.34 -3.95 25.36
C ILE A 10 -10.83 -3.81 25.40
N LEU A 11 -10.11 -4.60 24.60
CA LEU A 11 -8.68 -4.48 24.48
C LEU A 11 -8.27 -3.16 23.80
N PRO A 12 -7.19 -2.49 24.25
CA PRO A 12 -6.70 -1.29 23.61
C PRO A 12 -6.33 -1.55 22.13
N GLY A 13 -6.82 -0.69 21.23
CA GLY A 13 -6.61 -0.81 19.78
C GLY A 13 -7.60 -1.74 19.07
N PHE A 14 -8.60 -2.26 19.78
CA PHE A 14 -9.76 -2.92 19.18
C PHE A 14 -10.95 -1.97 19.24
N MET A 15 -11.87 -2.09 18.31
CA MET A 15 -13.01 -1.18 18.19
C MET A 15 -14.31 -1.95 18.18
N GLU A 16 -15.26 -1.46 18.96
CA GLU A 16 -16.66 -1.88 18.91
C GLU A 16 -17.51 -0.67 18.49
N LEU A 17 -18.42 -0.90 17.57
CA LEU A 17 -19.35 0.12 17.11
C LEU A 17 -20.73 -0.11 17.76
N LEU A 18 -21.40 0.96 18.14
CA LEU A 18 -22.80 0.88 18.53
C LEU A 18 -23.67 0.53 17.31
N PRO A 19 -24.89 -0.04 17.52
CA PRO A 19 -25.73 -0.51 16.41
C PRO A 19 -25.95 0.53 15.29
N SER A 20 -26.14 1.79 15.64
CA SER A 20 -26.31 2.88 14.65
C SER A 20 -25.05 3.13 13.82
N GLU A 21 -23.89 3.11 14.46
CA GLU A 21 -22.59 3.26 13.80
C GLU A 21 -22.27 2.03 12.94
N GLN A 22 -22.57 0.83 13.46
CA GLN A 22 -22.40 -0.42 12.72
C GLN A 22 -23.25 -0.47 11.45
N MET A 23 -24.46 0.09 11.45
CA MET A 23 -25.30 0.20 10.24
C MET A 23 -24.64 1.08 9.17
N VAL A 24 -24.03 2.21 9.56
CA VAL A 24 -23.29 3.08 8.65
C VAL A 24 -22.06 2.38 8.11
N PHE A 25 -21.31 1.71 8.98
CA PHE A 25 -20.13 0.95 8.60
C PHE A 25 -20.45 -0.17 7.60
N ASN A 26 -21.53 -0.94 7.84
CA ASN A 26 -21.99 -1.98 6.91
C ASN A 26 -22.34 -1.38 5.54
N LYS A 27 -23.05 -0.22 5.51
CA LYS A 27 -23.37 0.47 4.26
C LYS A 27 -22.11 0.89 3.50
N MET A 28 -21.06 1.32 4.19
CA MET A 28 -19.78 1.63 3.57
C MET A 28 -19.15 0.38 2.94
N LEU A 29 -19.13 -0.74 3.66
CA LEU A 29 -18.61 -2.01 3.14
C LEU A 29 -19.41 -2.50 1.93
N ASP A 30 -20.74 -2.40 1.95
CA ASP A 30 -21.62 -2.78 0.84
C ASP A 30 -21.36 -1.89 -0.39
N THR A 31 -21.10 -0.59 -0.20
CA THR A 31 -20.74 0.34 -1.27
C THR A 31 -19.41 -0.04 -1.91
N ILE A 32 -18.40 -0.34 -1.10
CA ILE A 32 -17.07 -0.79 -1.57
C ILE A 32 -17.21 -2.10 -2.36
N LYS A 33 -17.88 -3.09 -1.79
CA LYS A 33 -18.16 -4.39 -2.40
C LYS A 33 -18.82 -4.23 -3.77
N SER A 34 -19.93 -3.49 -3.82
CA SER A 34 -20.68 -3.26 -5.06
C SER A 34 -19.84 -2.54 -6.13
N THR A 35 -18.92 -1.65 -5.71
CA THR A 35 -18.00 -1.01 -6.63
C THR A 35 -17.02 -2.02 -7.21
N TYR A 36 -16.40 -2.85 -6.39
CA TYR A 36 -15.46 -3.89 -6.83
C TYR A 36 -16.11 -4.90 -7.80
N GLU A 37 -17.34 -5.34 -7.49
CA GLU A 37 -18.10 -6.27 -8.35
C GLU A 37 -18.42 -5.65 -9.72
N ARG A 38 -18.68 -4.34 -9.82
CA ARG A 38 -18.89 -3.65 -11.11
C ARG A 38 -17.64 -3.63 -11.99
N PHE A 39 -16.45 -3.71 -11.41
CA PHE A 39 -15.18 -3.85 -12.13
C PHE A 39 -14.81 -5.32 -12.41
N GLY A 40 -15.70 -6.27 -12.13
CA GLY A 40 -15.49 -7.69 -12.41
C GLY A 40 -14.57 -8.41 -11.42
N PHE A 41 -14.38 -7.85 -10.22
CA PHE A 41 -13.70 -8.58 -9.15
C PHE A 41 -14.67 -9.54 -8.48
N ILE A 42 -14.25 -10.77 -8.23
CA ILE A 42 -15.02 -11.81 -7.56
C ILE A 42 -14.63 -11.95 -6.09
N PRO A 43 -15.55 -12.35 -5.20
CA PRO A 43 -15.26 -12.46 -3.78
C PRO A 43 -14.29 -13.60 -3.47
N LEU A 44 -13.38 -13.37 -2.54
CA LEU A 44 -12.54 -14.37 -1.91
C LEU A 44 -12.50 -14.10 -0.40
N ASP A 45 -12.54 -15.15 0.40
CA ASP A 45 -12.19 -15.09 1.82
C ASP A 45 -11.18 -16.18 2.15
N THR A 46 -10.29 -15.89 3.07
CA THR A 46 -9.30 -16.83 3.59
C THR A 46 -9.40 -16.89 5.12
N PRO A 47 -8.97 -17.97 5.76
CA PRO A 47 -9.00 -18.07 7.21
C PRO A 47 -8.29 -16.89 7.89
N VAL A 48 -8.85 -16.43 9.01
CA VAL A 48 -8.22 -15.41 9.87
C VAL A 48 -6.96 -15.95 10.54
N ILE A 49 -6.96 -17.25 10.83
CA ILE A 49 -5.83 -17.95 11.45
C ILE A 49 -5.10 -18.71 10.36
N GLU A 50 -3.81 -18.47 10.25
CA GLU A 50 -2.89 -19.14 9.33
C GLU A 50 -1.76 -19.83 10.12
N LYS A 51 -1.05 -20.74 9.47
CA LYS A 51 0.21 -21.26 10.01
C LYS A 51 1.24 -20.15 10.08
N SER A 52 1.95 -20.03 11.19
CA SER A 52 2.98 -19.01 11.37
C SER A 52 4.05 -19.04 10.29
N GLU A 53 4.47 -20.23 9.84
CA GLU A 53 5.45 -20.39 8.76
C GLU A 53 5.05 -19.69 7.44
N ILE A 54 3.75 -19.60 7.15
CA ILE A 54 3.25 -18.94 5.93
C ILE A 54 3.35 -17.41 6.07
N LEU A 55 2.86 -16.87 7.18
CA LEU A 55 2.87 -15.42 7.40
C LEU A 55 4.29 -14.87 7.61
N LEU A 56 5.19 -15.70 8.14
CA LEU A 56 6.58 -15.32 8.40
C LEU A 56 7.51 -15.56 7.20
N ALA A 57 7.05 -16.23 6.14
CA ALA A 57 7.90 -16.63 5.00
C ALA A 57 8.62 -15.46 4.31
N LYS A 58 8.04 -14.26 4.34
CA LYS A 58 8.64 -13.02 3.81
C LYS A 58 8.64 -11.87 4.82
N SER A 59 8.26 -12.13 6.07
CA SER A 59 8.34 -11.13 7.12
C SER A 59 9.76 -11.04 7.66
N GLY A 60 10.25 -9.81 7.80
CA GLY A 60 11.53 -9.48 8.41
C GLY A 60 11.38 -8.31 9.37
N GLY A 61 12.22 -8.25 10.39
CA GLY A 61 12.38 -7.10 11.25
C GLY A 61 11.11 -6.70 12.03
N GLU A 62 10.56 -5.55 11.74
CA GLU A 62 9.44 -4.93 12.47
C GLU A 62 8.11 -5.68 12.25
N THR A 63 7.85 -6.19 11.06
CA THR A 63 6.59 -6.88 10.71
C THR A 63 6.41 -8.14 11.55
N GLU A 64 7.49 -8.91 11.75
CA GLU A 64 7.45 -10.12 12.56
C GLU A 64 7.03 -9.85 14.01
N LYS A 65 7.51 -8.74 14.59
CA LYS A 65 7.17 -8.33 15.96
C LYS A 65 5.69 -7.93 16.12
N GLN A 66 5.03 -7.58 15.03
CA GLN A 66 3.64 -7.12 15.03
C GLN A 66 2.64 -8.24 14.76
N ILE A 67 3.08 -9.43 14.36
CA ILE A 67 2.23 -10.57 14.10
C ILE A 67 1.76 -11.18 15.45
N TYR A 68 0.43 -11.33 15.61
CA TYR A 68 -0.13 -12.07 16.72
C TYR A 68 0.09 -13.57 16.52
N ARG A 69 0.97 -14.16 17.31
CA ARG A 69 1.37 -15.58 17.25
C ARG A 69 0.97 -16.30 18.53
N PHE A 70 0.46 -17.52 18.39
CA PHE A 70 0.03 -18.36 19.51
C PHE A 70 0.11 -19.84 19.15
N SER A 71 0.12 -20.70 20.16
CA SER A 71 0.10 -22.16 19.99
C SER A 71 -1.25 -22.75 20.36
N LYS A 72 -1.69 -23.75 19.60
CA LYS A 72 -2.84 -24.57 19.92
C LYS A 72 -2.51 -26.06 19.72
N GLY A 73 -2.33 -26.80 20.81
CA GLY A 73 -1.69 -28.13 20.74
C GLY A 73 -0.29 -27.99 20.16
N ASP A 74 0.05 -28.83 19.20
CA ASP A 74 1.35 -28.82 18.52
C ASP A 74 1.42 -27.83 17.34
N SER A 75 0.36 -27.08 17.10
CA SER A 75 0.29 -26.14 15.97
C SER A 75 0.76 -24.74 16.38
N ASP A 76 1.68 -24.18 15.59
CA ASP A 76 2.14 -22.80 15.67
C ASP A 76 1.34 -21.96 14.69
N LEU A 77 0.53 -21.06 15.23
CA LEU A 77 -0.51 -20.32 14.53
C LEU A 77 -0.33 -18.82 14.69
N SER A 78 -0.84 -18.07 13.72
CA SER A 78 -0.85 -16.61 13.77
C SER A 78 -2.14 -16.05 13.20
N LEU A 79 -2.53 -14.85 13.67
CA LEU A 79 -3.59 -14.05 13.02
C LEU A 79 -3.01 -13.38 11.77
N ARG A 80 -3.78 -13.35 10.69
CA ARG A 80 -3.36 -12.70 9.44
C ARG A 80 -3.07 -11.21 9.65
N PHE A 81 -1.90 -10.79 9.17
CA PHE A 81 -1.40 -9.41 9.27
C PHE A 81 -1.92 -8.52 8.14
N ASP A 82 -2.14 -9.14 6.98
CA ASP A 82 -2.71 -8.56 5.76
C ASP A 82 -3.58 -9.61 5.05
N LEU A 83 -4.11 -9.25 3.88
CA LEU A 83 -4.86 -10.16 3.02
C LEU A 83 -4.03 -10.65 1.81
N THR A 84 -2.83 -10.11 1.61
CA THR A 84 -1.94 -10.39 0.47
C THR A 84 -1.19 -11.70 0.64
N VAL A 85 -0.58 -11.95 1.83
CA VAL A 85 0.14 -13.21 2.08
C VAL A 85 -0.83 -14.41 2.06
N PRO A 86 -2.02 -14.36 2.70
CA PRO A 86 -3.05 -15.38 2.53
C PRO A 86 -3.49 -15.60 1.08
N LEU A 87 -3.59 -14.52 0.27
CA LEU A 87 -3.86 -14.64 -1.16
C LEU A 87 -2.75 -15.41 -1.89
N ALA A 88 -1.49 -15.05 -1.65
CA ALA A 88 -0.36 -15.72 -2.29
C ALA A 88 -0.35 -17.23 -1.99
N ARG A 89 -0.61 -17.63 -0.73
CA ARG A 89 -0.78 -19.01 -0.34
C ARG A 89 -1.96 -19.67 -1.07
N TYR A 90 -3.12 -18.97 -1.13
CA TYR A 90 -4.33 -19.47 -1.80
C TYR A 90 -4.07 -19.72 -3.29
N VAL A 91 -3.49 -18.75 -3.99
CA VAL A 91 -3.18 -18.88 -5.42
C VAL A 91 -2.20 -20.02 -5.67
N ALA A 92 -1.16 -20.14 -4.84
CA ALA A 92 -0.20 -21.24 -4.97
C ALA A 92 -0.86 -22.62 -4.75
N GLN A 93 -1.79 -22.71 -3.80
CA GLN A 93 -2.49 -23.95 -3.47
C GLN A 93 -3.48 -24.39 -4.55
N HIS A 94 -4.19 -23.41 -5.15
CA HIS A 94 -5.28 -23.63 -6.12
C HIS A 94 -4.91 -23.24 -7.55
N TYR A 95 -3.61 -23.15 -7.86
CA TYR A 95 -3.11 -22.63 -9.14
C TYR A 95 -3.78 -23.28 -10.35
N ASN A 96 -3.94 -24.60 -10.33
CA ASN A 96 -4.52 -25.36 -11.44
C ASN A 96 -6.08 -25.25 -11.54
N GLU A 97 -6.72 -24.70 -10.52
CA GLU A 97 -8.17 -24.51 -10.44
C GLU A 97 -8.59 -23.08 -10.82
N LEU A 98 -7.62 -22.15 -10.82
CA LEU A 98 -7.87 -20.73 -11.07
C LEU A 98 -7.75 -20.39 -12.57
N THR A 99 -8.57 -19.44 -13.00
CA THR A 99 -8.47 -18.83 -14.33
C THR A 99 -7.73 -17.50 -14.23
N PHE A 100 -6.72 -17.29 -15.08
CA PHE A 100 -5.91 -16.07 -15.09
C PHE A 100 -6.25 -15.17 -16.30
N PRO A 101 -6.18 -13.83 -16.17
CA PRO A 101 -5.85 -13.13 -14.93
C PRO A 101 -6.92 -13.36 -13.86
N PHE A 102 -6.50 -13.77 -12.66
CA PHE A 102 -7.40 -13.97 -11.53
C PHE A 102 -7.67 -12.63 -10.84
N ARG A 103 -8.93 -12.21 -10.84
CA ARG A 103 -9.39 -10.92 -10.32
C ARG A 103 -10.25 -11.16 -9.09
N ARG A 104 -9.76 -10.79 -7.92
CA ARG A 104 -10.49 -11.01 -6.67
C ARG A 104 -10.62 -9.73 -5.85
N TYR A 105 -11.65 -9.66 -5.03
CA TYR A 105 -11.67 -8.76 -3.87
C TYR A 105 -11.77 -9.57 -2.58
N HIS A 106 -11.23 -9.00 -1.50
CA HIS A 106 -11.33 -9.53 -0.16
C HIS A 106 -11.58 -8.39 0.82
N ILE A 107 -12.68 -8.46 1.55
CA ILE A 107 -13.02 -7.51 2.62
C ILE A 107 -12.99 -8.30 3.93
N GLY A 108 -12.00 -8.03 4.77
CA GLY A 108 -11.82 -8.82 5.98
C GLY A 108 -10.97 -8.13 7.04
N LYS A 109 -11.11 -8.60 8.28
CA LYS A 109 -10.30 -8.12 9.40
C LYS A 109 -8.88 -8.64 9.33
N VAL A 110 -7.93 -7.77 9.69
CA VAL A 110 -6.51 -8.07 9.83
C VAL A 110 -6.02 -7.57 11.20
N TYR A 111 -4.87 -8.08 11.64
CA TYR A 111 -4.42 -7.92 13.02
C TYR A 111 -2.96 -7.49 13.07
N ARG A 112 -2.68 -6.31 13.66
CA ARG A 112 -1.32 -5.78 13.81
C ARG A 112 -1.04 -5.40 15.25
N GLY A 113 0.00 -5.99 15.84
CA GLY A 113 0.40 -5.78 17.24
C GLY A 113 1.11 -4.44 17.52
N GLU A 114 0.95 -3.45 16.63
CA GLU A 114 1.54 -2.13 16.80
C GLU A 114 0.93 -1.32 17.95
N LYS A 115 1.63 -0.25 18.34
CA LYS A 115 1.12 0.66 19.37
C LYS A 115 -0.13 1.37 18.86
N PRO A 116 -1.30 1.25 19.55
CA PRO A 116 -2.52 1.92 19.12
C PRO A 116 -2.38 3.44 19.18
N GLN A 117 -2.90 4.10 18.15
CA GLN A 117 -2.99 5.56 18.10
C GLN A 117 -4.18 5.98 17.24
N LYS A 118 -4.50 7.26 17.18
CA LYS A 118 -5.60 7.77 16.34
C LYS A 118 -5.43 7.32 14.90
N GLY A 119 -6.44 6.64 14.35
CA GLY A 119 -6.41 6.09 12.98
C GLY A 119 -5.60 4.80 12.81
N ARG A 120 -4.98 4.25 13.88
CA ARG A 120 -4.26 2.96 13.84
C ARG A 120 -4.77 2.02 14.91
N PHE A 121 -5.46 0.98 14.46
CA PHE A 121 -6.04 -0.05 15.30
C PHE A 121 -5.23 -1.34 15.19
N ARG A 122 -5.37 -2.20 16.20
CA ARG A 122 -4.79 -3.55 16.22
C ARG A 122 -5.65 -4.59 15.49
N GLU A 123 -6.94 -4.32 15.38
CA GLU A 123 -7.89 -5.02 14.52
C GLU A 123 -8.57 -4.00 13.63
N PHE A 124 -8.54 -4.19 12.32
CA PHE A 124 -9.19 -3.31 11.36
C PHE A 124 -9.53 -4.06 10.07
N TYR A 125 -10.42 -3.48 9.26
CA TYR A 125 -10.75 -4.03 7.95
C TYR A 125 -9.77 -3.57 6.89
N GLN A 126 -9.31 -4.51 6.07
CA GLN A 126 -8.77 -4.24 4.74
C GLN A 126 -9.84 -4.56 3.69
N CYS A 127 -9.87 -3.78 2.63
CA CYS A 127 -10.74 -3.94 1.48
C CYS A 127 -9.85 -4.04 0.25
N ASP A 128 -9.32 -5.20 -0.01
CA ASP A 128 -8.30 -5.44 -1.01
C ASP A 128 -8.92 -5.90 -2.32
N ILE A 129 -8.35 -5.43 -3.43
CA ILE A 129 -8.56 -5.96 -4.77
C ILE A 129 -7.23 -6.36 -5.36
N ASP A 130 -7.18 -7.48 -6.06
CA ASP A 130 -5.97 -7.96 -6.71
C ASP A 130 -6.27 -8.53 -8.09
N ILE A 131 -5.32 -8.34 -8.99
CA ILE A 131 -5.28 -8.96 -10.30
C ILE A 131 -3.99 -9.77 -10.38
N VAL A 132 -4.13 -11.09 -10.35
CA VAL A 132 -2.98 -12.00 -10.44
C VAL A 132 -2.86 -12.48 -11.87
N GLY A 133 -1.75 -12.15 -12.52
CA GLY A 133 -1.40 -12.64 -13.85
C GLY A 133 -0.72 -14.01 -13.78
N ASN A 134 -0.70 -14.71 -14.90
CA ASN A 134 0.13 -15.88 -15.13
C ASN A 134 1.21 -15.51 -16.15
N GLU A 135 2.49 -15.53 -15.73
CA GLU A 135 3.68 -15.10 -16.48
C GLU A 135 3.71 -13.60 -16.80
N LYS A 136 2.62 -13.04 -17.31
CA LYS A 136 2.53 -11.63 -17.70
C LYS A 136 1.26 -10.99 -17.17
N LEU A 137 1.38 -9.73 -16.77
CA LEU A 137 0.26 -8.86 -16.45
C LEU A 137 0.47 -7.53 -17.16
N SER A 138 -0.56 -7.04 -17.86
CA SER A 138 -0.48 -5.77 -18.59
C SER A 138 -0.43 -4.59 -17.62
N ILE A 139 0.40 -3.60 -17.91
CA ILE A 139 0.52 -2.36 -17.12
C ILE A 139 -0.79 -1.55 -17.06
N ILE A 140 -1.72 -1.78 -17.98
CA ILE A 140 -3.05 -1.16 -17.96
C ILE A 140 -3.82 -1.49 -16.68
N ASN A 141 -3.52 -2.65 -16.05
CA ASN A 141 -4.16 -3.03 -14.79
C ASN A 141 -3.78 -2.07 -13.65
N ASP A 142 -2.60 -1.49 -13.67
CA ASP A 142 -2.21 -0.49 -12.67
C ASP A 142 -3.13 0.74 -12.76
N ALA A 143 -3.37 1.26 -13.97
CA ALA A 143 -4.29 2.37 -14.17
C ALA A 143 -5.75 1.98 -13.86
N GLU A 144 -6.15 0.74 -14.15
CA GLU A 144 -7.48 0.23 -13.79
C GLU A 144 -7.68 0.20 -12.27
N ILE A 145 -6.68 -0.25 -11.50
CA ILE A 145 -6.74 -0.21 -10.02
C ILE A 145 -6.99 1.21 -9.52
N LEU A 146 -6.30 2.20 -10.09
CA LEU A 146 -6.53 3.59 -9.75
C LEU A 146 -7.98 4.03 -10.07
N SER A 147 -8.53 3.59 -11.21
CA SER A 147 -9.93 3.82 -11.57
C SER A 147 -10.91 3.22 -10.57
N VAL A 148 -10.62 2.02 -10.05
CA VAL A 148 -11.42 1.39 -8.97
C VAL A 148 -11.33 2.21 -7.68
N ILE A 149 -10.14 2.66 -7.30
CA ILE A 149 -9.95 3.53 -6.12
C ILE A 149 -10.78 4.80 -6.28
N TYR A 150 -10.64 5.51 -7.40
CA TYR A 150 -11.39 6.73 -7.70
C TYR A 150 -12.91 6.50 -7.59
N SER A 151 -13.41 5.46 -8.25
CA SER A 151 -14.84 5.12 -8.26
C SER A 151 -15.35 4.76 -6.86
N THR A 152 -14.54 4.08 -6.07
CA THR A 152 -14.87 3.70 -4.69
C THR A 152 -14.99 4.93 -3.79
N PHE A 153 -14.02 5.85 -3.83
CA PHE A 153 -14.09 7.08 -3.04
C PHE A 153 -15.27 7.96 -3.46
N LYS A 154 -15.54 8.08 -4.77
CA LYS A 154 -16.73 8.80 -5.27
C LYS A 154 -18.03 8.15 -4.79
N ALA A 155 -18.15 6.83 -4.83
CA ALA A 155 -19.33 6.11 -4.37
C ALA A 155 -19.55 6.24 -2.85
N LEU A 156 -18.47 6.39 -2.07
CA LEU A 156 -18.52 6.67 -0.63
C LEU A 156 -18.86 8.14 -0.30
N GLY A 157 -18.95 9.01 -1.31
CA GLY A 157 -19.29 10.42 -1.14
C GLY A 157 -18.10 11.35 -0.90
N PHE A 158 -16.88 10.89 -1.12
CA PHE A 158 -15.70 11.75 -1.09
C PHE A 158 -15.55 12.48 -2.43
N ASP A 159 -15.50 13.80 -2.40
CA ASP A 159 -15.36 14.63 -3.60
C ASP A 159 -13.97 15.27 -3.75
N ASP A 160 -13.31 15.49 -2.60
CA ASP A 160 -12.03 16.19 -2.53
C ASP A 160 -10.94 15.27 -2.01
N PHE A 161 -10.31 14.55 -2.94
CA PHE A 161 -9.20 13.66 -2.67
C PHE A 161 -8.24 13.63 -3.86
N THR A 162 -7.00 13.30 -3.58
CA THR A 162 -5.94 13.15 -4.58
C THR A 162 -5.30 11.77 -4.44
N ILE A 163 -5.24 11.02 -5.53
CA ILE A 163 -4.51 9.76 -5.61
C ILE A 163 -3.09 10.09 -6.06
N ARG A 164 -2.14 10.00 -5.16
CA ARG A 164 -0.73 10.19 -5.44
C ARG A 164 -0.16 8.93 -6.07
N ILE A 165 0.71 9.09 -7.04
CA ILE A 165 1.27 8.01 -7.86
C ILE A 165 2.79 8.13 -7.88
N ASN A 166 3.47 7.01 -7.70
CA ASN A 166 4.91 6.87 -7.93
C ASN A 166 5.22 5.49 -8.53
N ASN A 167 6.45 5.27 -8.91
CA ASN A 167 6.94 3.96 -9.35
C ASN A 167 8.26 3.62 -8.63
N ARG A 168 8.30 2.43 -8.03
CA ARG A 168 9.47 1.95 -7.27
C ARG A 168 10.73 1.86 -8.13
N LYS A 169 10.58 1.55 -9.43
CA LYS A 169 11.73 1.45 -10.35
C LYS A 169 12.34 2.83 -10.61
N VAL A 170 11.52 3.89 -10.66
CA VAL A 170 12.01 5.27 -10.80
C VAL A 170 12.91 5.63 -9.62
N LEU A 171 12.46 5.42 -8.39
CA LEU A 171 13.27 5.68 -7.20
C LEU A 171 14.51 4.78 -7.14
N ASN A 172 14.33 3.48 -7.32
CA ASN A 172 15.43 2.52 -7.22
C ASN A 172 16.51 2.77 -8.30
N GLY A 173 16.11 3.06 -9.53
CA GLY A 173 17.04 3.35 -10.63
C GLY A 173 17.79 4.67 -10.41
N PHE A 174 17.13 5.68 -9.85
CA PHE A 174 17.79 6.90 -9.43
C PHE A 174 18.84 6.63 -8.33
N PHE A 175 18.51 5.85 -7.31
CA PHE A 175 19.45 5.48 -6.25
C PHE A 175 20.61 4.62 -6.78
N GLU A 176 20.37 3.76 -7.79
CA GLU A 176 21.41 2.99 -8.49
C GLU A 176 22.43 3.92 -9.14
N SER A 177 21.97 4.94 -9.84
CA SER A 177 22.86 5.91 -10.49
C SER A 177 23.74 6.67 -9.50
N LEU A 178 23.25 6.87 -8.26
CA LEU A 178 24.00 7.49 -7.17
C LEU A 178 24.87 6.48 -6.41
N LYS A 179 24.87 5.19 -6.78
CA LYS A 179 25.56 4.11 -6.08
C LYS A 179 25.21 4.04 -4.60
N ILE A 180 23.91 4.15 -4.29
CA ILE A 180 23.36 3.99 -2.93
C ILE A 180 23.16 2.50 -2.69
N GLU A 181 23.84 1.96 -1.67
CA GLU A 181 23.79 0.53 -1.34
C GLU A 181 22.50 0.15 -0.61
N ASP A 182 22.17 0.84 0.49
CA ASP A 182 20.94 0.59 1.26
C ASP A 182 19.77 1.47 0.79
N LYS A 183 19.24 1.11 -0.38
CA LYS A 183 18.05 1.78 -0.95
C LYS A 183 16.84 1.71 -0.01
N ALA A 184 16.70 0.60 0.72
CA ALA A 184 15.58 0.40 1.64
C ALA A 184 15.64 1.36 2.83
N ALA A 185 16.83 1.65 3.37
CA ALA A 185 16.99 2.67 4.41
C ALA A 185 16.59 4.05 3.88
N VAL A 186 17.07 4.43 2.70
CA VAL A 186 16.75 5.74 2.09
C VAL A 186 15.23 5.86 1.86
N LEU A 187 14.58 4.85 1.34
CA LEU A 187 13.12 4.86 1.15
C LEU A 187 12.37 5.03 2.48
N ARG A 188 12.80 4.35 3.55
CA ARG A 188 12.20 4.51 4.90
C ARG A 188 12.38 5.90 5.48
N ILE A 189 13.49 6.57 5.17
CA ILE A 189 13.75 7.95 5.61
C ILE A 189 12.85 8.91 4.82
N ILE A 190 12.77 8.77 3.49
CA ILE A 190 11.90 9.59 2.64
C ILE A 190 10.43 9.48 3.06
N ASP A 191 9.96 8.28 3.42
CA ASP A 191 8.58 8.05 3.91
C ASP A 191 8.21 8.88 5.15
N LYS A 192 9.20 9.37 5.88
CA LYS A 192 8.97 10.22 7.05
C LYS A 192 8.86 11.71 6.71
N LEU A 193 9.09 12.10 5.44
CA LEU A 193 9.22 13.51 5.04
C LEU A 193 8.06 14.38 5.52
N GLU A 194 6.82 13.94 5.32
CA GLU A 194 5.63 14.68 5.78
C GLU A 194 5.54 14.80 7.31
N LYS A 195 6.15 13.88 8.03
CA LYS A 195 6.12 13.81 9.50
C LYS A 195 7.18 14.67 10.19
N ILE A 196 8.40 14.59 9.67
CA ILE A 196 9.58 15.17 10.36
C ILE A 196 10.16 16.38 9.64
N GLY A 197 9.73 16.63 8.39
CA GLY A 197 10.20 17.74 7.57
C GLY A 197 11.55 17.50 6.89
N MET A 198 11.87 18.40 5.93
CA MET A 198 13.01 18.27 5.04
C MET A 198 14.36 18.27 5.77
N ASP A 199 14.52 19.13 6.78
CA ASP A 199 15.79 19.27 7.49
C ASP A 199 16.16 17.98 8.23
N LYS A 200 15.18 17.37 8.90
CA LYS A 200 15.40 16.09 9.60
C LYS A 200 15.61 14.93 8.65
N VAL A 201 14.92 14.92 7.49
CA VAL A 201 15.17 13.91 6.45
C VAL A 201 16.60 14.04 5.93
N ARG A 202 17.10 15.27 5.73
CA ARG A 202 18.51 15.52 5.37
C ARG A 202 19.46 14.93 6.40
N GLU A 203 19.23 15.22 7.67
CA GLU A 203 20.05 14.71 8.79
C GLU A 203 20.05 13.17 8.80
N GLU A 204 18.88 12.54 8.77
CA GLU A 204 18.75 11.08 8.78
C GLU A 204 19.40 10.42 7.54
N LEU A 205 19.35 11.05 6.35
CA LEU A 205 20.03 10.57 5.15
C LEU A 205 21.55 10.59 5.32
N MET A 206 22.09 11.66 5.87
CA MET A 206 23.53 11.75 6.15
C MET A 206 23.97 10.76 7.24
N GLU A 207 23.17 10.59 8.30
CA GLU A 207 23.40 9.57 9.33
C GLU A 207 23.35 8.14 8.79
N SER A 208 22.57 7.89 7.74
CA SER A 208 22.52 6.60 7.04
C SER A 208 23.74 6.31 6.16
N GLY A 209 24.68 7.27 6.07
CA GLY A 209 25.95 7.12 5.35
C GLY A 209 25.99 7.77 3.96
N LEU A 210 24.97 8.55 3.58
CA LEU A 210 25.04 9.38 2.38
C LEU A 210 25.92 10.61 2.62
N ASP A 211 26.77 10.93 1.65
CA ASP A 211 27.49 12.21 1.65
C ASP A 211 26.54 13.38 1.31
N GLU A 212 27.02 14.61 1.48
CA GLU A 212 26.22 15.81 1.27
C GLU A 212 25.74 15.96 -0.19
N GLU A 213 26.56 15.57 -1.17
CA GLU A 213 26.22 15.65 -2.60
C GLU A 213 25.06 14.71 -2.92
N LYS A 214 25.16 13.42 -2.53
CA LYS A 214 24.10 12.44 -2.76
C LYS A 214 22.82 12.82 -2.01
N THR A 215 22.95 13.30 -0.77
CA THR A 215 21.81 13.77 0.02
C THR A 215 21.09 14.92 -0.68
N ALA A 216 21.81 15.91 -1.16
CA ALA A 216 21.23 17.04 -1.89
C ALA A 216 20.50 16.55 -3.17
N ARG A 217 21.12 15.67 -3.95
CA ARG A 217 20.51 15.11 -5.16
C ARG A 217 19.25 14.29 -4.86
N VAL A 218 19.23 13.51 -3.79
CA VAL A 218 18.04 12.75 -3.38
C VAL A 218 16.90 13.71 -3.01
N LEU A 219 17.19 14.75 -2.24
CA LEU A 219 16.18 15.73 -1.82
C LEU A 219 15.65 16.55 -3.00
N GLU A 220 16.50 16.97 -3.90
CA GLU A 220 16.12 17.65 -5.15
C GLU A 220 15.19 16.76 -5.99
N PHE A 221 15.57 15.51 -6.18
CA PHE A 221 14.79 14.54 -6.96
C PHE A 221 13.40 14.31 -6.41
N ILE A 222 13.26 14.01 -5.12
CA ILE A 222 11.95 13.73 -4.50
C ILE A 222 11.06 14.97 -4.37
N THR A 223 11.60 16.16 -4.56
CA THR A 223 10.85 17.43 -4.53
C THR A 223 10.40 17.92 -5.90
N ILE A 224 10.68 17.18 -6.99
CA ILE A 224 10.12 17.44 -8.32
C ILE A 224 8.59 17.47 -8.20
N LYS A 225 7.98 18.58 -8.66
CA LYS A 225 6.54 18.85 -8.55
C LYS A 225 6.03 19.57 -9.79
N GLY A 226 4.74 19.43 -10.02
CA GLY A 226 4.01 20.05 -11.11
C GLY A 226 2.76 19.24 -11.43
N ASP A 227 2.10 19.55 -12.54
CA ASP A 227 1.12 18.62 -13.09
C ASP A 227 1.80 17.34 -13.60
N SER A 228 1.02 16.32 -13.94
CA SER A 228 1.58 15.02 -14.31
C SER A 228 2.49 15.09 -15.55
N GLY A 229 2.16 15.95 -16.50
CA GLY A 229 2.98 16.18 -17.70
C GLY A 229 4.31 16.86 -17.36
N GLU A 230 4.27 17.92 -16.55
CA GLU A 230 5.46 18.65 -16.11
C GLU A 230 6.41 17.75 -15.31
N VAL A 231 5.88 16.91 -14.41
CA VAL A 231 6.72 15.97 -13.65
C VAL A 231 7.36 14.93 -14.56
N LEU A 232 6.61 14.37 -15.52
CA LEU A 232 7.18 13.42 -16.49
C LEU A 232 8.30 14.06 -17.34
N GLU A 233 8.12 15.29 -17.82
CA GLU A 233 9.14 15.99 -18.58
C GLU A 233 10.38 16.31 -17.73
N GLN A 234 10.20 16.71 -16.47
CA GLN A 234 11.31 16.90 -15.54
C GLN A 234 12.08 15.59 -15.32
N LEU A 235 11.37 14.46 -15.11
CA LEU A 235 11.98 13.14 -14.93
C LEU A 235 12.77 12.70 -16.17
N LYS A 236 12.28 12.97 -17.39
CA LYS A 236 13.01 12.72 -18.64
C LYS A 236 14.31 13.54 -18.74
N GLY A 237 14.32 14.72 -18.15
CA GLY A 237 15.49 15.62 -18.11
C GLY A 237 16.56 15.19 -17.09
N VAL A 238 16.22 14.32 -16.13
CA VAL A 238 17.19 13.85 -15.11
C VAL A 238 18.23 12.94 -15.76
N GLN A 239 19.50 13.27 -15.59
CA GLN A 239 20.61 12.44 -16.11
C GLN A 239 20.83 11.22 -15.21
N VAL A 240 20.25 10.09 -15.61
CA VAL A 240 20.31 8.80 -14.89
C VAL A 240 20.70 7.70 -15.86
N ASP A 241 21.84 7.08 -15.62
CA ASP A 241 22.29 5.89 -16.36
C ASP A 241 21.83 4.63 -15.61
N SER A 242 20.58 4.22 -15.83
CA SER A 242 19.99 3.04 -15.21
C SER A 242 18.80 2.53 -16.05
N ASP A 243 18.91 1.29 -16.50
CA ASP A 243 17.82 0.58 -17.20
C ASP A 243 16.56 0.47 -16.28
N THR A 244 16.77 0.33 -14.97
CA THR A 244 15.68 0.30 -13.98
C THR A 244 14.92 1.62 -13.97
N PHE A 245 15.63 2.76 -14.02
CA PHE A 245 15.01 4.08 -14.09
C PHE A 245 14.21 4.25 -15.39
N ALA A 246 14.82 3.93 -16.51
CA ALA A 246 14.17 4.04 -17.82
C ALA A 246 12.90 3.18 -17.91
N ALA A 247 12.96 1.94 -17.42
CA ALA A 247 11.78 1.07 -17.34
C ALA A 247 10.69 1.63 -16.44
N GLY A 248 11.05 2.18 -15.27
CA GLY A 248 10.10 2.79 -14.35
C GLY A 248 9.43 4.04 -14.92
N LEU A 249 10.17 4.86 -15.64
CA LEU A 249 9.65 6.06 -16.30
C LEU A 249 8.68 5.69 -17.44
N ASP A 250 9.02 4.72 -18.27
CA ASP A 250 8.14 4.18 -19.34
C ASP A 250 6.83 3.63 -18.75
N GLU A 251 6.92 2.87 -17.64
CA GLU A 251 5.72 2.38 -16.94
C GLU A 251 4.86 3.53 -16.41
N LEU A 252 5.47 4.52 -15.78
CA LEU A 252 4.77 5.66 -15.20
C LEU A 252 4.06 6.50 -16.27
N GLU A 253 4.72 6.74 -17.41
CA GLU A 253 4.16 7.44 -18.56
C GLU A 253 2.95 6.69 -19.14
N LYS A 254 3.07 5.37 -19.33
CA LYS A 254 1.96 4.51 -19.78
C LYS A 254 0.78 4.53 -18.80
N VAL A 255 1.03 4.42 -17.50
CA VAL A 255 -0.01 4.47 -16.47
C VAL A 255 -0.74 5.81 -16.52
N CYS A 256 -0.04 6.93 -16.56
CA CYS A 256 -0.66 8.26 -16.68
C CYS A 256 -1.51 8.39 -17.96
N GLY A 257 -1.02 7.88 -19.09
CA GLY A 257 -1.78 7.85 -20.34
C GLY A 257 -3.08 7.04 -20.21
N TYR A 258 -3.02 5.85 -19.61
CA TYR A 258 -4.21 5.04 -19.39
C TYR A 258 -5.21 5.64 -18.38
N ILE A 259 -4.73 6.30 -17.32
CA ILE A 259 -5.59 6.99 -16.35
C ILE A 259 -6.47 8.02 -17.05
N SER A 260 -5.91 8.79 -17.97
CA SER A 260 -6.66 9.76 -18.78
C SER A 260 -7.74 9.09 -19.62
N HIS A 261 -7.45 7.91 -20.21
CA HIS A 261 -8.45 7.14 -20.97
C HIS A 261 -9.57 6.56 -20.09
N PHE A 262 -9.31 6.24 -18.83
CA PHE A 262 -10.34 5.86 -17.87
C PHE A 262 -11.21 7.04 -17.39
N GLY A 263 -10.94 8.26 -17.86
CA GLY A 263 -11.74 9.45 -17.58
C GLY A 263 -11.60 10.00 -16.16
N ILE A 264 -10.49 9.71 -15.49
CA ILE A 264 -10.22 10.25 -14.16
C ILE A 264 -9.73 11.69 -14.30
N PRO A 265 -10.39 12.66 -13.64
CA PRO A 265 -9.97 14.06 -13.72
C PRO A 265 -8.55 14.25 -13.13
N GLU A 266 -7.73 15.06 -13.81
CA GLU A 266 -6.36 15.34 -13.39
C GLU A 266 -6.25 15.88 -11.95
N ARG A 267 -7.22 16.64 -11.50
CA ARG A 267 -7.30 17.13 -10.11
C ARG A 267 -7.37 16.01 -9.04
N ASN A 268 -7.70 14.77 -9.44
CA ASN A 268 -7.86 13.64 -8.54
C ASN A 268 -6.67 12.69 -8.53
N PHE A 269 -5.62 12.98 -9.31
CA PHE A 269 -4.36 12.24 -9.23
C PHE A 269 -3.16 13.18 -9.41
N ALA A 270 -2.01 12.79 -8.90
CA ALA A 270 -0.77 13.54 -9.03
C ALA A 270 0.43 12.60 -8.95
N LEU A 271 1.47 12.88 -9.71
CA LEU A 271 2.76 12.24 -9.54
C LEU A 271 3.44 12.82 -8.28
N ASP A 272 3.87 11.94 -7.38
CA ASP A 272 4.51 12.35 -6.14
C ASP A 272 5.66 11.39 -5.77
N LEU A 273 6.88 11.84 -6.00
CA LEU A 273 8.08 11.05 -5.77
C LEU A 273 8.40 10.82 -4.27
N THR A 274 7.71 11.52 -3.38
CA THR A 274 7.86 11.31 -1.93
C THR A 274 7.16 10.05 -1.45
N ILE A 275 6.26 9.45 -2.26
CA ILE A 275 5.65 8.16 -1.92
C ILE A 275 6.70 7.07 -2.05
N ALA A 276 7.33 6.77 -0.93
CA ALA A 276 8.28 5.68 -0.78
C ALA A 276 7.65 4.47 -0.05
N ARG A 277 6.37 4.60 0.34
CA ARG A 277 5.61 3.62 1.13
C ARG A 277 5.42 2.29 0.40
N GLY A 278 5.18 1.31 1.20
CA GLY A 278 4.82 -0.02 0.79
C GLY A 278 5.63 -1.06 1.53
N LEU A 279 5.07 -2.25 1.62
CA LEU A 279 5.78 -3.41 2.11
C LEU A 279 6.91 -3.75 1.11
N ASP A 280 7.95 -4.40 1.56
CA ASP A 280 9.16 -4.68 0.78
C ASP A 280 8.91 -5.48 -0.51
N TYR A 281 7.67 -5.96 -0.71
CA TYR A 281 7.28 -6.70 -1.91
C TYR A 281 6.73 -5.85 -3.05
N TYR A 282 6.57 -4.53 -2.90
CA TYR A 282 6.18 -3.65 -4.02
C TYR A 282 7.37 -3.42 -4.97
N THR A 283 7.14 -3.61 -6.27
CA THR A 283 8.21 -3.54 -7.29
C THR A 283 7.95 -2.54 -8.42
N GLY A 284 6.72 -2.08 -8.60
CA GLY A 284 6.30 -1.18 -9.68
C GLY A 284 5.57 0.05 -9.18
N THR A 285 4.43 0.34 -9.79
CA THR A 285 3.57 1.48 -9.47
C THR A 285 3.04 1.38 -8.04
N VAL A 286 3.03 2.49 -7.33
CA VAL A 286 2.50 2.63 -5.96
C VAL A 286 1.54 3.81 -5.88
N TYR A 287 0.50 3.65 -5.07
CA TYR A 287 -0.57 4.63 -4.87
C TYR A 287 -0.76 4.97 -3.41
N GLU A 288 -1.08 6.22 -3.14
CA GLU A 288 -1.57 6.67 -1.84
C GLU A 288 -2.68 7.70 -2.05
N THR A 289 -3.83 7.51 -1.40
CA THR A 289 -4.94 8.46 -1.50
C THR A 289 -4.94 9.38 -0.30
N VAL A 290 -4.96 10.67 -0.55
CA VAL A 290 -5.07 11.72 0.46
C VAL A 290 -6.45 12.35 0.37
N LEU A 291 -7.14 12.42 1.50
CA LEU A 291 -8.38 13.16 1.65
C LEU A 291 -8.04 14.61 2.00
N ASN A 292 -8.26 15.55 1.09
CA ASN A 292 -7.74 16.92 1.22
C ASN A 292 -8.44 17.75 2.32
N LYS A 293 -9.63 17.33 2.75
CA LYS A 293 -10.46 18.06 3.75
C LYS A 293 -10.53 17.38 5.13
N TYR A 294 -9.84 16.26 5.36
CA TYR A 294 -10.02 15.45 6.58
C TYR A 294 -8.72 15.23 7.33
#